data_d3901160f1217a27e001a4e706d0394f
#
_entry.id   d3901160f1217a27e001a4e706d0394f
#
_cell.length_a   1.000
_cell.length_b   1.000
_cell.length_c   1.000
_cell.angle_alpha   90.00
_cell.angle_beta   90.00
_cell.angle_gamma   90.00
#
_symmetry.space_group_name_H-M   'P 1'
#
loop_
_entity.id
_entity.type
_entity.pdbx_description
1 polymer ?
#
loop_
_entity_poly.entity_id
_entity_poly.type
_entity_poly.pdbx_seq_one_letter_code
_entity_poly.pdbx_strand_id
1 'polypeptide(L)'
;ITGDKLVDDDKELADKYADTNANPYADQTNNNEAENLNTKTVKRGDKLVYQVWLDTTKFSATNKENIQSVGISDDYDEAKLTLNEAGIKAYDSVTGADVTDKFDITVNNGVITATLKAGFTKSLGDAENTQVIDTTKFEFGRYYKFDIPTTVKQTVKAGVDIENTAAQVVNYYNPVSKTVETPNKPTQKRVNNVPVPVEFNFTKKLEGRELKANEFSFVLKDSTGKVVETVSNDADGKVKFTALEFKKGQEGVHNYTVEEVAGTDATVTYDTMRAEVTVTVSHDGTAKVLVVNVTDAPDKEFNNRVTPPEEPKFQPEKYVVSKEKYDITGDKLVDDDKELADKYA
;
A
#
# COMPACT_ATOMS: atom_id res chain seq x y z
N ILE A 1 -0.72 15.27 -10.81
CA ILE A 1 -0.41 16.52 -10.14
C ILE A 1 -1.57 16.93 -9.29
N THR A 2 -1.34 17.30 -8.12
CA THR A 2 -2.34 17.63 -7.12
C THR A 2 -2.01 18.94 -6.47
N GLY A 3 -2.59 19.26 -5.32
CA GLY A 3 -2.35 20.48 -4.60
C GLY A 3 -0.89 20.83 -4.39
N ASP A 4 -0.08 19.89 -4.02
CA ASP A 4 1.35 20.10 -3.80
C ASP A 4 2.23 19.88 -5.03
N LYS A 5 1.66 19.74 -6.09
CA LYS A 5 1.88 19.25 -7.27
C LYS A 5 2.85 19.86 -8.13
N LEU A 6 2.93 21.03 -8.22
CA LEU A 6 3.83 21.66 -9.17
C LEU A 6 5.21 21.76 -8.56
N VAL A 7 5.28 22.31 -7.41
CA VAL A 7 6.48 22.38 -6.60
C VAL A 7 6.05 22.58 -5.16
N ASP A 8 6.53 21.80 -4.25
CA ASP A 8 6.05 21.82 -2.88
C ASP A 8 6.36 23.11 -2.12
N ASP A 9 7.40 23.80 -2.49
CA ASP A 9 7.86 25.03 -1.87
C ASP A 9 7.58 26.28 -2.70
N ASP A 10 6.93 26.13 -3.85
CA ASP A 10 6.58 27.25 -4.72
C ASP A 10 5.06 27.48 -4.72
N LYS A 11 4.56 28.10 -3.65
CA LYS A 11 3.16 28.47 -3.51
C LYS A 11 2.68 29.36 -4.65
N GLU A 12 3.53 30.30 -5.10
CA GLU A 12 3.17 31.19 -6.19
C GLU A 12 2.92 30.43 -7.49
N LEU A 13 3.69 29.37 -7.74
CA LEU A 13 3.48 28.51 -8.89
C LEU A 13 2.21 27.70 -8.77
N ALA A 14 1.97 27.11 -7.61
CA ALA A 14 0.75 26.35 -7.34
C ALA A 14 -0.50 27.23 -7.44
N ASP A 15 -0.48 28.39 -6.81
CA ASP A 15 -1.57 29.36 -6.84
C ASP A 15 -1.84 29.88 -8.26
N LYS A 16 -0.80 30.15 -9.01
CA LYS A 16 -0.92 30.60 -10.39
C LYS A 16 -1.60 29.57 -11.28
N TYR A 17 -1.34 28.30 -11.07
CA TYR A 17 -2.00 27.24 -11.83
C TYR A 17 -3.39 26.90 -11.31
N ALA A 18 -3.67 27.09 -10.06
CA ALA A 18 -5.00 26.94 -9.50
C ALA A 18 -5.98 28.02 -10.04
N ASP A 19 -5.47 29.22 -10.23
CA ASP A 19 -6.30 30.38 -10.60
C ASP A 19 -6.53 30.57 -12.08
N THR A 20 -5.82 29.84 -12.96
CA THR A 20 -5.91 30.10 -14.39
C THR A 20 -6.58 28.97 -15.15
N ASN A 21 -7.76 29.23 -15.67
CA ASN A 21 -8.40 28.40 -16.70
C ASN A 21 -7.55 28.27 -17.98
N ALA A 22 -6.47 29.02 -18.08
CA ALA A 22 -5.52 28.94 -19.18
C ALA A 22 -4.50 27.81 -19.04
N ASN A 23 -4.36 27.25 -17.83
CA ASN A 23 -3.51 26.08 -17.63
C ASN A 23 -4.31 24.80 -17.87
N PRO A 24 -4.05 24.06 -18.96
CA PRO A 24 -4.80 22.86 -19.28
C PRO A 24 -4.62 21.74 -18.25
N TYR A 25 -3.73 21.90 -17.29
CA TYR A 25 -3.50 20.94 -16.22
C TYR A 25 -4.18 21.33 -14.91
N ALA A 26 -4.62 22.57 -14.75
CA ALA A 26 -5.32 23.00 -13.54
C ALA A 26 -6.66 22.27 -13.38
N ASP A 27 -7.36 22.08 -14.48
CA ASP A 27 -8.69 21.46 -14.51
C ASP A 27 -8.64 19.93 -14.71
N GLN A 28 -7.45 19.35 -14.76
CA GLN A 28 -7.32 17.91 -14.89
C GLN A 28 -7.46 17.23 -13.54
N THR A 29 -7.85 15.98 -13.58
CA THR A 29 -7.93 15.09 -12.44
C THR A 29 -6.63 15.03 -11.64
N ASN A 30 -5.52 15.39 -12.25
CA ASN A 30 -4.25 15.59 -11.59
C ASN A 30 -4.27 16.59 -10.44
N ASN A 31 -5.26 17.47 -10.42
CA ASN A 31 -5.52 18.34 -9.29
C ASN A 31 -6.23 17.64 -8.13
N ASN A 32 -6.60 16.39 -8.30
CA ASN A 32 -7.22 15.60 -7.27
C ASN A 32 -6.12 15.02 -6.35
N GLU A 33 -6.18 15.33 -5.06
CA GLU A 33 -5.26 14.76 -4.05
C GLU A 33 -5.26 13.24 -4.03
N ALA A 34 -6.37 12.60 -4.40
CA ALA A 34 -6.44 11.14 -4.49
C ALA A 34 -5.49 10.55 -5.53
N GLU A 35 -5.14 11.29 -6.55
CA GLU A 35 -4.23 10.88 -7.62
C GLU A 35 -2.77 11.22 -7.34
N ASN A 36 -2.50 12.08 -6.38
CA ASN A 36 -1.14 12.33 -5.93
C ASN A 36 -0.61 11.13 -5.16
N LEU A 37 0.39 10.48 -5.71
CA LEU A 37 1.01 9.29 -5.13
C LEU A 37 2.22 9.62 -4.24
N ASN A 38 2.65 10.88 -4.15
CA ASN A 38 3.75 11.25 -3.28
C ASN A 38 3.45 10.87 -1.83
N THR A 39 4.41 10.25 -1.16
CA THR A 39 4.30 9.69 0.19
C THR A 39 3.31 8.52 0.37
N LYS A 40 2.59 8.13 -0.68
CA LYS A 40 1.67 6.98 -0.64
C LYS A 40 2.39 5.66 -0.90
N THR A 41 1.75 4.59 -0.46
CA THR A 41 2.22 3.24 -0.74
C THR A 41 1.94 2.84 -2.18
N VAL A 42 2.85 2.04 -2.72
CA VAL A 42 2.72 1.45 -4.06
C VAL A 42 3.00 -0.05 -3.98
N LYS A 43 2.45 -0.80 -4.93
CA LYS A 43 2.61 -2.25 -5.02
C LYS A 43 3.48 -2.62 -6.22
N ARG A 44 4.03 -3.82 -6.19
CA ARG A 44 4.72 -4.39 -7.34
C ARG A 44 3.78 -4.45 -8.54
N GLY A 45 4.24 -3.97 -9.69
CA GLY A 45 3.44 -3.89 -10.91
C GLY A 45 2.61 -2.61 -11.06
N ASP A 46 2.54 -1.75 -10.04
CA ASP A 46 1.85 -0.46 -10.15
C ASP A 46 2.56 0.42 -11.19
N LYS A 47 1.73 1.12 -11.95
CA LYS A 47 2.19 2.11 -12.92
C LYS A 47 2.20 3.48 -12.28
N LEU A 48 3.35 4.15 -12.35
CA LEU A 48 3.57 5.50 -11.84
C LEU A 48 3.93 6.41 -12.99
N VAL A 49 3.43 7.63 -12.97
CA VAL A 49 3.87 8.67 -13.90
C VAL A 49 4.47 9.81 -13.09
N TYR A 50 5.77 9.99 -13.19
CA TYR A 50 6.42 11.17 -12.64
C TYR A 50 6.22 12.35 -13.58
N GLN A 51 5.88 13.50 -13.01
CA GLN A 51 5.66 14.73 -13.78
C GLN A 51 6.73 15.74 -13.41
N VAL A 52 7.56 16.08 -14.37
CA VAL A 52 8.60 17.08 -14.21
C VAL A 52 8.20 18.34 -14.99
N TRP A 53 8.25 19.48 -14.32
CA TRP A 53 7.80 20.72 -14.87
C TRP A 53 9.00 21.66 -15.13
N LEU A 54 9.25 21.96 -16.41
CA LEU A 54 10.21 22.94 -16.85
C LEU A 54 9.58 24.33 -16.76
N ASP A 55 10.06 25.17 -15.85
CA ASP A 55 9.59 26.53 -15.66
C ASP A 55 10.35 27.51 -16.57
N THR A 56 9.67 28.07 -17.55
CA THR A 56 10.20 29.15 -18.38
C THR A 56 9.55 30.51 -18.08
N THR A 57 8.69 30.58 -17.03
CA THR A 57 7.97 31.83 -16.69
C THR A 57 8.86 32.89 -16.08
N LYS A 58 9.96 32.46 -15.45
CA LYS A 58 10.90 33.36 -14.74
C LYS A 58 11.95 33.99 -15.66
N PHE A 59 11.97 33.64 -16.94
CA PHE A 59 12.93 34.25 -17.87
C PHE A 59 12.48 35.66 -18.25
N SER A 60 13.29 36.64 -17.86
CA SER A 60 13.04 38.04 -18.18
C SER A 60 13.25 38.34 -19.66
N ALA A 61 12.67 39.43 -20.14
CA ALA A 61 12.87 39.87 -21.53
C ALA A 61 14.37 40.05 -21.89
N THR A 62 15.21 40.40 -20.92
CA THR A 62 16.65 40.61 -21.13
C THR A 62 17.45 39.32 -21.15
N ASN A 63 17.15 38.37 -20.25
CA ASN A 63 17.97 37.16 -20.17
C ASN A 63 17.52 36.05 -21.10
N LYS A 64 16.25 36.00 -21.53
CA LYS A 64 15.78 35.00 -22.48
C LYS A 64 16.50 35.00 -23.81
N GLU A 65 17.04 36.18 -24.22
CA GLU A 65 17.79 36.31 -25.48
C GLU A 65 19.17 35.63 -25.43
N ASN A 66 19.64 35.27 -24.24
CA ASN A 66 20.93 34.61 -24.00
C ASN A 66 20.80 33.14 -23.63
N ILE A 67 19.60 32.59 -23.60
CA ILE A 67 19.40 31.18 -23.25
C ILE A 67 19.79 30.30 -24.42
N GLN A 68 20.75 29.41 -24.20
CA GLN A 68 21.26 28.50 -25.20
C GLN A 68 20.45 27.22 -25.30
N SER A 69 20.08 26.68 -24.15
CA SER A 69 19.24 25.49 -24.08
C SER A 69 18.44 25.46 -22.79
N VAL A 70 17.31 24.77 -22.83
CA VAL A 70 16.46 24.45 -21.69
C VAL A 70 16.06 22.99 -21.72
N GLY A 71 15.84 22.42 -20.56
CA GLY A 71 15.40 21.03 -20.48
C GLY A 71 15.24 20.57 -19.04
N ILE A 72 15.07 19.27 -18.91
CA ILE A 72 14.99 18.58 -17.63
C ILE A 72 15.98 17.43 -17.56
N SER A 73 16.34 17.06 -16.34
CA SER A 73 17.03 15.82 -16.02
C SER A 73 16.24 15.12 -14.92
N ASP A 74 16.05 13.80 -15.03
CA ASP A 74 15.34 13.00 -14.05
C ASP A 74 16.14 11.73 -13.76
N ASP A 75 16.50 11.54 -12.47
CA ASP A 75 17.25 10.38 -11.97
C ASP A 75 16.25 9.45 -11.27
N TYR A 76 15.66 8.54 -12.03
CA TYR A 76 14.72 7.57 -11.49
C TYR A 76 15.45 6.35 -10.91
N ASP A 77 14.84 5.71 -9.91
CA ASP A 77 15.39 4.50 -9.27
C ASP A 77 15.26 3.28 -10.19
N GLU A 78 16.25 3.11 -11.08
CA GLU A 78 16.24 2.00 -12.07
C GLU A 78 16.40 0.62 -11.41
N ALA A 79 16.83 0.55 -10.16
CA ALA A 79 16.85 -0.72 -9.43
C ALA A 79 15.42 -1.18 -9.05
N LYS A 80 14.50 -0.25 -8.90
CA LYS A 80 13.13 -0.50 -8.41
C LYS A 80 12.06 -0.26 -9.46
N LEU A 81 12.34 0.56 -10.45
CA LEU A 81 11.41 0.97 -11.50
C LEU A 81 11.84 0.46 -12.87
N THR A 82 10.87 0.17 -13.71
CA THR A 82 11.05 -0.04 -15.15
C THR A 82 10.50 1.18 -15.86
N LEU A 83 11.33 1.87 -16.63
CA LEU A 83 10.92 3.00 -17.44
C LEU A 83 10.22 2.52 -18.73
N ASN A 84 9.12 3.19 -19.09
CA ASN A 84 8.58 3.13 -20.45
C ASN A 84 9.10 4.32 -21.27
N GLU A 85 10.28 4.20 -21.82
CA GLU A 85 10.97 5.28 -22.54
C GLU A 85 10.14 5.83 -23.71
N ALA A 86 9.53 4.96 -24.50
CA ALA A 86 8.66 5.35 -25.61
C ALA A 86 7.40 6.10 -25.18
N GLY A 87 7.03 5.98 -23.92
CA GLY A 87 5.88 6.67 -23.32
C GLY A 87 6.21 8.04 -22.73
N ILE A 88 7.47 8.47 -22.74
CA ILE A 88 7.83 9.81 -22.27
C ILE A 88 7.21 10.85 -23.18
N LYS A 89 6.52 11.83 -22.61
CA LYS A 89 5.82 12.89 -23.33
C LYS A 89 6.10 14.24 -22.71
N ALA A 90 6.17 15.26 -23.59
CA ALA A 90 6.25 16.66 -23.18
C ALA A 90 5.02 17.42 -23.66
N TYR A 91 4.47 18.27 -22.80
CA TYR A 91 3.27 19.06 -23.11
C TYR A 91 3.48 20.53 -22.81
N ASP A 92 2.97 21.39 -23.67
CA ASP A 92 2.84 22.82 -23.41
C ASP A 92 1.69 23.06 -22.42
N SER A 93 1.97 23.72 -21.29
CA SER A 93 0.97 23.94 -20.24
C SER A 93 -0.13 24.93 -20.60
N VAL A 94 0.07 25.76 -21.61
CA VAL A 94 -0.92 26.75 -22.02
C VAL A 94 -1.91 26.17 -23.04
N THR A 95 -1.39 25.39 -23.98
CA THR A 95 -2.19 24.85 -25.08
C THR A 95 -2.61 23.40 -24.87
N GLY A 96 -1.95 22.67 -23.98
CA GLY A 96 -2.11 21.21 -23.80
C GLY A 96 -1.52 20.38 -24.94
N ALA A 97 -0.89 21.02 -25.93
CA ALA A 97 -0.35 20.31 -27.06
C ALA A 97 0.83 19.40 -26.69
N ASP A 98 0.89 18.22 -27.29
CA ASP A 98 2.08 17.37 -27.28
C ASP A 98 3.19 18.07 -28.06
N VAL A 99 4.29 18.37 -27.38
CA VAL A 99 5.47 19.04 -27.93
C VAL A 99 6.72 18.17 -27.75
N THR A 100 6.55 16.88 -27.57
CA THR A 100 7.64 15.92 -27.38
C THR A 100 8.67 15.98 -28.49
N ASP A 101 8.22 16.24 -29.71
CA ASP A 101 9.06 16.37 -30.89
C ASP A 101 10.04 17.57 -30.87
N LYS A 102 9.82 18.54 -29.98
CA LYS A 102 10.73 19.68 -29.78
C LYS A 102 11.97 19.32 -28.95
N PHE A 103 11.95 18.19 -28.24
CA PHE A 103 13.02 17.81 -27.31
C PHE A 103 13.77 16.58 -27.78
N ASP A 104 15.08 16.58 -27.59
CA ASP A 104 15.93 15.40 -27.65
C ASP A 104 15.89 14.72 -26.28
N ILE A 105 15.30 13.52 -26.25
CA ILE A 105 15.13 12.74 -25.03
C ILE A 105 16.13 11.57 -25.09
N THR A 106 16.95 11.46 -24.04
CA THR A 106 17.93 10.37 -23.91
C THR A 106 17.87 9.77 -22.52
N VAL A 107 18.22 8.49 -22.42
CA VAL A 107 18.29 7.75 -21.14
C VAL A 107 19.67 7.12 -21.02
N ASN A 108 20.43 7.52 -20.01
CA ASN A 108 21.76 6.99 -19.76
C ASN A 108 21.95 6.69 -18.28
N ASN A 109 22.25 5.43 -17.94
CA ASN A 109 22.55 5.01 -16.55
C ASN A 109 21.47 5.48 -15.55
N GLY A 110 20.19 5.28 -15.86
CA GLY A 110 19.08 5.68 -14.98
C GLY A 110 18.72 7.16 -15.02
N VAL A 111 19.49 7.99 -15.74
CA VAL A 111 19.21 9.41 -15.90
C VAL A 111 18.55 9.68 -17.23
N ILE A 112 17.36 10.24 -17.18
CA ILE A 112 16.62 10.75 -18.34
C ILE A 112 17.01 12.21 -18.52
N THR A 113 17.37 12.61 -19.73
CA THR A 113 17.52 14.03 -20.09
C THR A 113 16.60 14.37 -21.24
N ALA A 114 15.92 15.50 -21.16
CA ALA A 114 15.14 16.04 -22.27
C ALA A 114 15.60 17.48 -22.51
N THR A 115 16.24 17.72 -23.63
CA THR A 115 16.83 19.03 -23.99
C THR A 115 16.21 19.55 -25.25
N LEU A 116 15.89 20.83 -25.31
CA LEU A 116 15.35 21.48 -26.52
C LEU A 116 16.30 21.28 -27.68
N LYS A 117 15.76 20.84 -28.82
CA LYS A 117 16.52 20.55 -30.06
C LYS A 117 17.21 21.78 -30.64
N ALA A 118 18.37 21.58 -31.23
CA ALA A 118 19.14 22.64 -31.94
C ALA A 118 18.35 23.35 -33.03
N GLY A 119 17.33 22.69 -33.63
CA GLY A 119 16.46 23.32 -34.65
C GLY A 119 15.65 24.53 -34.11
N PHE A 120 15.59 24.70 -32.81
CA PHE A 120 14.94 25.84 -32.15
C PHE A 120 15.91 26.93 -31.74
N THR A 121 17.15 26.91 -32.23
CA THR A 121 18.15 27.94 -31.96
C THR A 121 18.38 28.84 -33.16
N LYS A 122 19.00 30.00 -32.89
CA LYS A 122 19.51 30.96 -33.88
C LYS A 122 20.90 31.43 -33.43
N SER A 123 21.72 31.91 -34.38
CA SER A 123 22.98 32.57 -34.06
C SER A 123 22.73 33.98 -33.55
N LEU A 124 23.54 34.43 -32.56
CA LEU A 124 23.60 35.82 -32.15
C LEU A 124 24.31 36.72 -33.18
N GLY A 125 25.03 36.11 -34.15
CA GLY A 125 25.80 36.82 -35.12
C GLY A 125 27.12 37.40 -34.58
N ASP A 126 27.57 36.90 -33.43
CA ASP A 126 28.89 37.21 -32.86
C ASP A 126 30.01 36.43 -33.58
N ALA A 127 31.28 36.77 -33.26
CA ALA A 127 32.43 36.12 -33.92
C ALA A 127 32.52 34.61 -33.59
N GLU A 128 31.99 34.19 -32.46
CA GLU A 128 31.96 32.81 -31.99
C GLU A 128 30.79 32.02 -32.54
N ASN A 129 29.87 32.68 -33.26
CA ASN A 129 28.61 32.08 -33.77
C ASN A 129 27.76 31.46 -32.65
N THR A 130 27.68 32.13 -31.51
CA THR A 130 26.98 31.69 -30.32
C THR A 130 25.52 31.38 -30.65
N GLN A 131 25.08 30.17 -30.30
CA GLN A 131 23.71 29.72 -30.52
C GLN A 131 22.87 30.01 -29.29
N VAL A 132 21.69 30.58 -29.48
CA VAL A 132 20.68 30.83 -28.47
C VAL A 132 19.32 30.38 -28.95
N ILE A 133 18.37 30.19 -28.03
CA ILE A 133 17.01 29.80 -28.39
C ILE A 133 16.34 30.89 -29.20
N ASP A 134 15.76 30.49 -30.31
CA ASP A 134 14.96 31.36 -31.17
C ASP A 134 13.55 31.54 -30.57
N THR A 135 13.31 32.69 -29.96
CA THR A 135 12.03 33.01 -29.32
C THR A 135 10.85 33.11 -30.26
N THR A 136 11.09 33.07 -31.57
CA THR A 136 10.01 32.97 -32.58
C THR A 136 9.57 31.52 -32.81
N LYS A 137 10.39 30.55 -32.44
CA LYS A 137 10.14 29.11 -32.62
C LYS A 137 9.80 28.39 -31.31
N PHE A 138 10.34 28.86 -30.20
CA PHE A 138 10.09 28.30 -28.88
C PHE A 138 9.61 29.39 -27.92
N GLU A 139 8.48 29.16 -27.28
CA GLU A 139 7.82 30.15 -26.46
C GLU A 139 8.23 30.03 -24.99
N PHE A 140 8.68 31.12 -24.43
CA PHE A 140 8.90 31.28 -22.98
C PHE A 140 7.65 31.82 -22.26
N GLY A 141 7.70 31.94 -20.96
CA GLY A 141 6.60 32.48 -20.16
C GLY A 141 5.53 31.46 -19.82
N ARG A 142 5.86 30.18 -19.93
CA ARG A 142 4.97 29.05 -19.65
C ARG A 142 5.73 27.89 -19.04
N TYR A 143 5.01 26.87 -18.63
CA TYR A 143 5.58 25.59 -18.20
C TYR A 143 5.51 24.56 -19.32
N TYR A 144 6.48 23.65 -19.35
CA TYR A 144 6.46 22.46 -20.15
C TYR A 144 6.46 21.26 -19.21
N LYS A 145 5.41 20.44 -19.27
CA LYS A 145 5.25 19.25 -18.42
C LYS A 145 5.82 18.03 -19.13
N PHE A 146 6.68 17.31 -18.46
CA PHE A 146 7.18 16.02 -18.90
C PHE A 146 6.52 14.91 -18.09
N ASP A 147 5.82 14.00 -18.76
CA ASP A 147 5.27 12.79 -18.18
C ASP A 147 6.27 11.64 -18.39
N ILE A 148 6.71 11.04 -17.32
CA ILE A 148 7.72 9.97 -17.30
C ILE A 148 7.06 8.71 -16.72
N PRO A 149 6.53 7.80 -17.56
CA PRO A 149 5.83 6.62 -17.12
C PRO A 149 6.79 5.53 -16.70
N THR A 150 6.56 4.97 -15.52
CA THR A 150 7.32 3.88 -14.94
C THR A 150 6.41 2.79 -14.40
N THR A 151 6.99 1.62 -14.08
CA THR A 151 6.30 0.51 -13.43
C THR A 151 7.16 -0.01 -12.30
N VAL A 152 6.57 -0.23 -11.12
CA VAL A 152 7.26 -0.83 -9.97
C VAL A 152 7.62 -2.28 -10.29
N LYS A 153 8.91 -2.62 -10.23
CA LYS A 153 9.39 -3.96 -10.55
C LYS A 153 8.85 -5.02 -9.60
N GLN A 154 8.62 -6.23 -10.11
CA GLN A 154 8.20 -7.38 -9.32
C GLN A 154 9.24 -7.82 -8.27
N THR A 155 10.50 -7.48 -8.48
CA THR A 155 11.62 -7.83 -7.61
C THR A 155 11.81 -6.91 -6.42
N VAL A 156 11.06 -5.82 -6.33
CA VAL A 156 11.16 -4.85 -5.24
C VAL A 156 10.78 -5.50 -3.91
N LYS A 157 11.61 -5.35 -2.90
CA LYS A 157 11.33 -5.89 -1.56
C LYS A 157 10.27 -5.05 -0.85
N ALA A 158 9.50 -5.70 0.03
CA ALA A 158 8.59 -5.00 0.93
C ALA A 158 9.39 -4.06 1.86
N GLY A 159 8.79 -2.94 2.22
CA GLY A 159 9.35 -1.95 3.13
C GLY A 159 10.26 -0.91 2.48
N VAL A 160 10.76 -1.14 1.25
CA VAL A 160 11.71 -0.20 0.65
C VAL A 160 11.05 1.11 0.17
N ASP A 161 11.79 2.20 0.30
CA ASP A 161 11.44 3.47 -0.33
C ASP A 161 11.86 3.46 -1.80
N ILE A 162 11.01 4.01 -2.66
CA ILE A 162 11.29 4.30 -4.08
C ILE A 162 11.38 5.81 -4.21
N GLU A 163 12.56 6.32 -4.55
CA GLU A 163 12.83 7.74 -4.63
C GLU A 163 12.99 8.18 -6.09
N ASN A 164 12.56 9.41 -6.38
CA ASN A 164 12.77 10.07 -7.66
C ASN A 164 13.11 11.54 -7.42
N THR A 165 14.11 12.03 -8.11
CA THR A 165 14.52 13.45 -8.07
C THR A 165 14.84 13.91 -9.48
N ALA A 166 14.25 15.03 -9.87
CA ALA A 166 14.51 15.66 -11.16
C ALA A 166 15.16 17.03 -10.98
N ALA A 167 15.58 17.61 -12.08
CA ALA A 167 16.09 18.97 -12.12
C ALA A 167 15.69 19.66 -13.43
N GLN A 168 15.50 20.96 -13.33
CA GLN A 168 15.48 21.84 -14.50
C GLN A 168 16.93 22.21 -14.86
N VAL A 169 17.30 22.08 -16.11
CA VAL A 169 18.63 22.39 -16.65
C VAL A 169 18.52 23.52 -17.66
N VAL A 170 19.27 24.58 -17.45
CA VAL A 170 19.29 25.75 -18.33
C VAL A 170 20.73 26.10 -18.62
N ASN A 171 21.09 26.21 -19.88
CA ASN A 171 22.36 26.78 -20.30
C ASN A 171 22.11 28.20 -20.78
N TYR A 172 22.85 29.14 -20.22
CA TYR A 172 22.73 30.52 -20.65
C TYR A 172 24.11 31.16 -20.87
N TYR A 173 24.20 31.95 -21.94
CA TYR A 173 25.41 32.68 -22.29
C TYR A 173 25.44 34.01 -21.53
N ASN A 174 26.50 34.22 -20.75
CA ASN A 174 26.74 35.49 -20.08
C ASN A 174 27.56 36.40 -21.01
N PRO A 175 26.96 37.46 -21.59
CA PRO A 175 27.64 38.29 -22.57
C PRO A 175 28.78 39.15 -21.96
N VAL A 176 28.79 39.30 -20.63
CA VAL A 176 29.83 40.09 -19.92
C VAL A 176 31.07 39.23 -19.72
N SER A 177 30.91 38.04 -19.15
CA SER A 177 32.03 37.12 -18.91
C SER A 177 32.42 36.33 -20.17
N LYS A 178 31.54 36.30 -21.19
CA LYS A 178 31.65 35.47 -22.41
C LYS A 178 31.74 33.96 -22.09
N THR A 179 31.06 33.53 -21.05
CA THR A 179 31.00 32.13 -20.61
C THR A 179 29.61 31.60 -20.63
N VAL A 180 29.51 30.28 -20.77
CA VAL A 180 28.25 29.57 -20.60
C VAL A 180 28.09 29.19 -19.13
N GLU A 181 26.96 29.53 -18.56
CA GLU A 181 26.56 29.14 -17.23
C GLU A 181 25.45 28.09 -17.29
N THR A 182 25.54 27.10 -16.41
CA THR A 182 24.60 25.99 -16.37
C THR A 182 24.05 25.86 -14.95
N PRO A 183 23.13 26.73 -14.54
CA PRO A 183 22.43 26.55 -13.28
C PRO A 183 21.55 25.31 -13.35
N ASN A 184 21.75 24.43 -12.39
CA ASN A 184 20.93 23.23 -12.20
C ASN A 184 20.04 23.47 -10.98
N LYS A 185 18.73 23.45 -11.19
CA LYS A 185 17.76 23.64 -10.11
C LYS A 185 17.03 22.32 -9.85
N PRO A 186 17.35 21.60 -8.77
CA PRO A 186 16.67 20.36 -8.45
C PRO A 186 15.22 20.60 -8.05
N THR A 187 14.37 19.62 -8.36
CA THR A 187 13.02 19.52 -7.83
C THR A 187 13.07 18.91 -6.43
N GLN A 188 11.95 18.91 -5.75
CA GLN A 188 11.81 18.12 -4.55
C GLN A 188 11.81 16.63 -4.86
N LYS A 189 12.34 15.86 -3.92
CA LYS A 189 12.32 14.41 -3.99
C LYS A 189 10.90 13.87 -3.78
N ARG A 190 10.49 12.96 -4.62
CA ARG A 190 9.28 12.18 -4.46
C ARG A 190 9.64 10.83 -3.86
N VAL A 191 8.82 10.35 -2.92
CA VAL A 191 9.07 9.11 -2.21
C VAL A 191 7.79 8.30 -2.15
N ASN A 192 7.88 7.06 -2.58
CA ASN A 192 6.84 6.05 -2.37
C ASN A 192 7.41 4.93 -1.51
N ASN A 193 6.55 4.20 -0.81
CA ASN A 193 6.97 3.09 0.02
C ASN A 193 6.18 1.82 -0.35
N VAL A 194 6.86 0.69 -0.40
CA VAL A 194 6.22 -0.62 -0.58
C VAL A 194 5.84 -1.15 0.80
N PRO A 195 4.55 -1.45 1.08
CA PRO A 195 4.13 -1.88 2.40
C PRO A 195 4.71 -3.24 2.78
N VAL A 196 4.80 -3.50 4.08
CA VAL A 196 5.21 -4.77 4.65
C VAL A 196 3.98 -5.51 5.17
N PRO A 197 3.61 -6.66 4.59
CA PRO A 197 2.52 -7.47 5.10
C PRO A 197 2.95 -8.23 6.37
N VAL A 198 2.06 -8.27 7.35
CA VAL A 198 2.17 -9.08 8.57
C VAL A 198 0.99 -10.04 8.63
N GLU A 199 1.29 -11.33 8.69
CA GLU A 199 0.28 -12.38 8.75
C GLU A 199 -0.02 -12.78 10.19
N PHE A 200 -1.29 -13.01 10.48
CA PHE A 200 -1.78 -13.53 11.75
C PHE A 200 -2.38 -14.92 11.50
N ASN A 201 -1.58 -15.95 11.78
CA ASN A 201 -1.94 -17.35 11.56
C ASN A 201 -2.00 -18.09 12.89
N PHE A 202 -3.11 -18.77 13.14
CA PHE A 202 -3.39 -19.57 14.32
C PHE A 202 -3.93 -20.93 13.93
N THR A 203 -4.06 -21.81 14.90
CA THR A 203 -4.65 -23.14 14.69
C THR A 203 -5.79 -23.37 15.66
N LYS A 204 -6.75 -24.19 15.24
CA LYS A 204 -7.85 -24.66 16.04
C LYS A 204 -7.79 -26.17 16.18
N LYS A 205 -7.89 -26.68 17.41
CA LYS A 205 -8.11 -28.09 17.68
C LYS A 205 -9.42 -28.32 18.42
N LEU A 206 -10.04 -29.45 18.16
CA LEU A 206 -11.22 -29.90 18.85
C LEU A 206 -10.99 -31.33 19.34
N GLU A 207 -11.07 -31.53 20.66
CA GLU A 207 -11.04 -32.85 21.27
C GLU A 207 -12.46 -33.42 21.41
N GLY A 208 -12.60 -34.71 21.22
CA GLY A 208 -13.86 -35.45 21.42
C GLY A 208 -14.65 -35.74 20.14
N ARG A 209 -14.45 -35.02 19.08
CA ARG A 209 -14.96 -35.31 17.73
C ARG A 209 -14.17 -34.57 16.64
N GLU A 210 -14.45 -34.89 15.40
CA GLU A 210 -13.85 -34.20 14.27
C GLU A 210 -14.28 -32.73 14.20
N LEU A 211 -13.29 -31.87 13.89
CA LEU A 211 -13.48 -30.45 13.61
C LEU A 211 -14.08 -30.26 12.22
N LYS A 212 -15.02 -29.34 12.08
CA LYS A 212 -15.60 -28.95 10.80
C LYS A 212 -15.13 -27.57 10.38
N ALA A 213 -15.08 -27.31 9.09
CA ALA A 213 -14.83 -25.97 8.57
C ALA A 213 -15.93 -24.99 9.02
N ASN A 214 -15.54 -23.74 9.32
CA ASN A 214 -16.41 -22.65 9.74
C ASN A 214 -17.20 -22.93 11.04
N GLU A 215 -16.65 -23.76 11.91
CA GLU A 215 -17.34 -24.16 13.13
C GLU A 215 -17.09 -23.18 14.29
N PHE A 216 -15.89 -22.64 14.39
CA PHE A 216 -15.51 -21.69 15.43
C PHE A 216 -15.06 -20.38 14.79
N SER A 217 -15.37 -19.28 15.46
CA SER A 217 -15.04 -17.92 15.00
C SER A 217 -13.96 -17.29 15.87
N PHE A 218 -13.10 -16.51 15.25
CA PHE A 218 -11.97 -15.84 15.88
C PHE A 218 -11.97 -14.37 15.53
N VAL A 219 -11.63 -13.52 16.48
CA VAL A 219 -11.55 -12.07 16.29
C VAL A 219 -10.12 -11.59 16.50
N LEU A 220 -9.65 -10.78 15.56
CA LEU A 220 -8.44 -9.97 15.69
C LEU A 220 -8.86 -8.59 16.19
N LYS A 221 -8.31 -8.14 17.31
CA LYS A 221 -8.58 -6.84 17.92
C LYS A 221 -7.31 -5.99 17.95
N ASP A 222 -7.46 -4.69 17.80
CA ASP A 222 -6.37 -3.73 18.02
C ASP A 222 -6.19 -3.42 19.53
N SER A 223 -5.20 -2.57 19.85
CA SER A 223 -4.89 -2.16 21.22
C SER A 223 -6.03 -1.43 21.94
N THR A 224 -7.02 -0.93 21.23
CA THR A 224 -8.22 -0.28 21.81
C THR A 224 -9.35 -1.26 22.07
N GLY A 225 -9.19 -2.53 21.68
CA GLY A 225 -10.21 -3.57 21.75
C GLY A 225 -11.19 -3.56 20.56
N LYS A 226 -10.97 -2.70 19.57
CA LYS A 226 -11.78 -2.68 18.35
C LYS A 226 -11.47 -3.90 17.50
N VAL A 227 -12.53 -4.56 17.03
CA VAL A 227 -12.40 -5.69 16.09
C VAL A 227 -11.90 -5.19 14.75
N VAL A 228 -10.75 -5.73 14.31
CA VAL A 228 -10.14 -5.48 13.00
C VAL A 228 -10.74 -6.42 11.97
N GLU A 229 -10.83 -7.73 12.31
CA GLU A 229 -11.36 -8.75 11.45
C GLU A 229 -11.93 -9.91 12.27
N THR A 230 -12.90 -10.63 11.69
CA THR A 230 -13.44 -11.89 12.21
C THR A 230 -13.30 -12.96 11.14
N VAL A 231 -12.71 -14.09 11.50
CA VAL A 231 -12.54 -15.24 10.61
C VAL A 231 -13.00 -16.52 11.28
N SER A 232 -13.14 -17.60 10.51
CA SER A 232 -13.43 -18.94 11.02
C SER A 232 -12.30 -19.90 10.65
N ASN A 233 -12.23 -21.03 11.39
CA ASN A 233 -11.32 -22.12 11.05
C ASN A 233 -11.69 -22.81 9.73
N ASP A 234 -10.70 -23.31 9.00
CA ASP A 234 -10.92 -24.27 7.92
C ASP A 234 -11.07 -25.70 8.47
N ALA A 235 -11.25 -26.68 7.58
CA ALA A 235 -11.42 -28.09 7.97
C ALA A 235 -10.14 -28.69 8.60
N ASP A 236 -8.97 -28.14 8.28
CA ASP A 236 -7.67 -28.55 8.85
C ASP A 236 -7.37 -27.85 10.19
N GLY A 237 -8.25 -26.98 10.65
CA GLY A 237 -8.07 -26.17 11.85
C GLY A 237 -7.24 -24.92 11.65
N LYS A 238 -6.95 -24.50 10.41
CA LYS A 238 -6.21 -23.25 10.18
C LYS A 238 -7.15 -22.06 10.39
N VAL A 239 -6.65 -21.08 11.14
CA VAL A 239 -7.28 -19.78 11.40
C VAL A 239 -6.38 -18.72 10.81
N LYS A 240 -6.78 -18.16 9.67
CA LYS A 240 -5.97 -17.22 8.91
C LYS A 240 -6.70 -15.89 8.72
N PHE A 241 -6.13 -14.83 9.26
CA PHE A 241 -6.58 -13.45 9.03
C PHE A 241 -5.95 -12.87 7.76
N THR A 242 -6.59 -11.86 7.20
CA THR A 242 -6.02 -11.05 6.13
C THR A 242 -4.75 -10.36 6.65
N ALA A 243 -3.68 -10.41 5.88
CA ALA A 243 -2.44 -9.76 6.28
C ALA A 243 -2.64 -8.24 6.46
N LEU A 244 -2.16 -7.69 7.56
CA LEU A 244 -2.13 -6.26 7.78
C LEU A 244 -0.91 -5.66 7.10
N GLU A 245 -1.13 -4.63 6.28
CA GLU A 245 -0.07 -3.92 5.57
C GLU A 245 0.44 -2.73 6.40
N PHE A 246 1.70 -2.78 6.84
CA PHE A 246 2.37 -1.67 7.51
C PHE A 246 3.13 -0.82 6.49
N LYS A 247 3.03 0.49 6.63
CA LYS A 247 3.61 1.48 5.72
C LYS A 247 4.33 2.57 6.48
N LYS A 248 5.18 3.32 5.78
CA LYS A 248 5.84 4.52 6.31
C LYS A 248 4.79 5.51 6.86
N GLY A 249 5.10 6.12 8.00
CA GLY A 249 4.16 6.93 8.78
C GLY A 249 3.36 6.13 9.81
N GLN A 250 3.60 4.83 9.92
CA GLN A 250 3.03 3.96 10.96
C GLN A 250 4.11 3.42 11.92
N GLU A 251 5.21 4.15 12.08
CA GLU A 251 6.28 3.78 13.02
C GLU A 251 5.73 3.78 14.45
N GLY A 252 6.19 2.81 15.24
CA GLY A 252 5.76 2.62 16.62
C GLY A 252 5.47 1.18 16.96
N VAL A 253 4.81 0.98 18.10
CA VAL A 253 4.39 -0.32 18.61
C VAL A 253 2.89 -0.49 18.44
N HIS A 254 2.50 -1.56 17.78
CA HIS A 254 1.11 -1.93 17.53
C HIS A 254 0.82 -3.27 18.22
N ASN A 255 -0.10 -3.26 19.15
CA ASN A 255 -0.50 -4.46 19.89
C ASN A 255 -1.83 -4.98 19.37
N TYR A 256 -1.89 -6.27 19.16
CA TYR A 256 -3.07 -6.99 18.70
C TYR A 256 -3.37 -8.15 19.64
N THR A 257 -4.64 -8.53 19.71
CA THR A 257 -5.10 -9.69 20.47
C THR A 257 -5.96 -10.55 19.55
N VAL A 258 -5.72 -11.85 19.55
CA VAL A 258 -6.59 -12.83 18.91
C VAL A 258 -7.29 -13.63 19.97
N GLU A 259 -8.61 -13.75 19.85
CA GLU A 259 -9.48 -14.46 20.78
C GLU A 259 -10.47 -15.33 20.01
N GLU A 260 -10.84 -16.46 20.59
CA GLU A 260 -11.99 -17.24 20.11
C GLU A 260 -13.30 -16.59 20.58
N VAL A 261 -14.29 -16.57 19.71
CA VAL A 261 -15.65 -16.15 20.09
C VAL A 261 -16.38 -17.36 20.66
N ALA A 262 -16.67 -17.33 21.96
CA ALA A 262 -17.42 -18.40 22.59
C ALA A 262 -18.79 -18.56 21.95
N GLY A 263 -19.12 -19.79 21.56
CA GLY A 263 -20.43 -20.15 21.04
C GLY A 263 -21.44 -20.45 22.13
N THR A 264 -22.58 -20.99 21.72
CA THR A 264 -23.70 -21.32 22.62
C THR A 264 -23.88 -22.82 22.90
N ASP A 265 -23.04 -23.67 22.32
CA ASP A 265 -23.10 -25.11 22.51
C ASP A 265 -22.58 -25.48 23.92
N ALA A 266 -23.47 -25.86 24.80
CA ALA A 266 -23.14 -26.21 26.19
C ALA A 266 -22.32 -27.50 26.32
N THR A 267 -22.23 -28.30 25.28
CA THR A 267 -21.38 -29.50 25.23
C THR A 267 -19.92 -29.18 24.93
N VAL A 268 -19.63 -27.97 24.48
CA VAL A 268 -18.29 -27.52 24.11
C VAL A 268 -17.72 -26.64 25.21
N THR A 269 -16.56 -27.02 25.71
CA THR A 269 -15.71 -26.12 26.49
C THR A 269 -14.84 -25.33 25.55
N TYR A 270 -15.10 -24.02 25.45
CA TYR A 270 -14.39 -23.10 24.56
C TYR A 270 -13.06 -22.65 25.18
N ASP A 271 -12.07 -22.44 24.33
CA ASP A 271 -10.80 -21.86 24.76
C ASP A 271 -10.98 -20.38 25.15
N THR A 272 -10.33 -19.98 26.23
CA THR A 272 -10.35 -18.60 26.74
C THR A 272 -9.03 -17.88 26.51
N MET A 273 -8.14 -18.46 25.69
CA MET A 273 -6.84 -17.88 25.39
C MET A 273 -6.98 -16.51 24.75
N ARG A 274 -6.13 -15.59 25.19
CA ARG A 274 -5.88 -14.29 24.55
C ARG A 274 -4.48 -14.32 23.98
N ALA A 275 -4.37 -14.52 22.70
CA ALA A 275 -3.07 -14.54 22.01
C ALA A 275 -2.66 -13.10 21.69
N GLU A 276 -1.64 -12.60 22.38
CA GLU A 276 -1.12 -11.24 22.18
C GLU A 276 0.01 -11.24 21.14
N VAL A 277 -0.10 -10.38 20.14
CA VAL A 277 0.90 -10.17 19.09
C VAL A 277 1.32 -8.72 19.08
N THR A 278 2.62 -8.46 19.16
CA THR A 278 3.18 -7.10 19.09
C THR A 278 3.92 -6.93 17.75
N VAL A 279 3.54 -5.90 17.02
CA VAL A 279 4.22 -5.49 15.80
C VAL A 279 4.94 -4.18 16.05
N THR A 280 6.27 -4.19 15.94
CA THR A 280 7.10 -2.99 16.07
C THR A 280 7.55 -2.54 14.68
N VAL A 281 7.16 -1.33 14.31
CA VAL A 281 7.47 -0.71 13.03
C VAL A 281 8.49 0.39 13.25
N SER A 282 9.55 0.39 12.47
CA SER A 282 10.56 1.45 12.44
C SER A 282 11.00 1.72 11.00
N HIS A 283 11.55 2.91 10.73
CA HIS A 283 12.10 3.25 9.43
C HIS A 283 13.60 3.50 9.55
N ASP A 284 14.40 2.71 8.81
CA ASP A 284 15.82 2.96 8.67
C ASP A 284 16.04 4.00 7.55
N GLY A 285 16.33 5.23 7.94
CA GLY A 285 16.54 6.34 7.00
C GLY A 285 17.82 6.19 6.17
N THR A 286 18.82 5.42 6.63
CA THR A 286 20.05 5.14 5.88
C THR A 286 19.83 4.07 4.82
N ALA A 287 19.22 2.95 5.22
CA ALA A 287 18.87 1.87 4.30
C ALA A 287 17.60 2.17 3.47
N LYS A 288 16.87 3.24 3.81
CA LYS A 288 15.61 3.64 3.17
C LYS A 288 14.60 2.50 3.13
N VAL A 289 14.40 1.87 4.28
CA VAL A 289 13.53 0.70 4.41
C VAL A 289 12.72 0.75 5.69
N LEU A 290 11.46 0.35 5.59
CA LEU A 290 10.60 0.08 6.73
C LEU A 290 10.94 -1.29 7.31
N VAL A 291 11.27 -1.32 8.59
CA VAL A 291 11.58 -2.54 9.33
C VAL A 291 10.38 -2.88 10.21
N VAL A 292 9.83 -4.07 10.02
CA VAL A 292 8.70 -4.58 10.80
C VAL A 292 9.12 -5.83 11.53
N ASN A 293 9.11 -5.77 12.86
CA ASN A 293 9.42 -6.89 13.74
C ASN A 293 8.14 -7.36 14.41
N VAL A 294 7.87 -8.67 14.35
CA VAL A 294 6.71 -9.29 14.97
C VAL A 294 7.17 -10.11 16.18
N THR A 295 6.59 -9.82 17.34
CA THR A 295 6.67 -10.69 18.52
C THR A 295 5.36 -11.43 18.60
N ASP A 296 5.38 -12.69 18.21
CA ASP A 296 4.22 -13.58 18.20
C ASP A 296 3.78 -13.96 19.62
N ALA A 297 2.51 -14.34 19.75
CA ALA A 297 2.02 -15.00 20.96
C ALA A 297 2.79 -16.31 21.21
N PRO A 298 3.08 -16.62 22.46
CA PRO A 298 3.79 -17.85 22.84
C PRO A 298 2.97 -19.11 22.53
N ASP A 299 1.65 -18.98 22.52
CA ASP A 299 0.72 -20.01 22.10
C ASP A 299 -0.16 -19.48 20.95
N LYS A 300 -0.31 -20.31 19.91
CA LYS A 300 -1.07 -20.00 18.69
C LYS A 300 -2.14 -21.06 18.40
N GLU A 301 -2.42 -21.93 19.38
CA GLU A 301 -3.37 -23.03 19.22
C GLU A 301 -4.56 -22.88 20.16
N PHE A 302 -5.74 -22.71 19.63
CA PHE A 302 -7.00 -22.70 20.37
C PHE A 302 -7.54 -24.11 20.50
N ASN A 303 -7.76 -24.55 21.75
CA ASN A 303 -8.13 -25.92 22.08
C ASN A 303 -9.52 -25.98 22.70
N ASN A 304 -10.50 -26.52 21.97
CA ASN A 304 -11.82 -26.81 22.53
C ASN A 304 -11.97 -28.30 22.81
N ARG A 305 -12.85 -28.60 23.73
CA ARG A 305 -13.19 -29.96 24.08
C ARG A 305 -14.69 -30.16 24.08
N VAL A 306 -15.14 -31.22 23.43
CA VAL A 306 -16.53 -31.70 23.52
C VAL A 306 -16.64 -32.68 24.69
N THR A 307 -17.53 -32.37 25.59
CA THR A 307 -17.90 -33.30 26.63
C THR A 307 -19.14 -34.07 26.18
N PRO A 308 -19.06 -35.37 25.94
CA PRO A 308 -20.23 -36.14 25.59
C PRO A 308 -21.28 -36.01 26.69
N PRO A 309 -22.59 -36.06 26.39
CA PRO A 309 -23.61 -36.18 27.42
C PRO A 309 -23.34 -37.43 28.26
N GLU A 310 -23.60 -37.34 29.56
CA GLU A 310 -23.50 -38.53 30.41
C GLU A 310 -24.37 -39.63 29.85
N GLU A 311 -23.79 -40.82 29.74
CA GLU A 311 -24.59 -41.98 29.36
C GLU A 311 -25.70 -42.21 30.42
N PRO A 312 -26.94 -42.43 29.98
CA PRO A 312 -28.00 -42.74 30.93
C PRO A 312 -27.61 -43.99 31.74
N LYS A 313 -27.63 -43.85 33.04
CA LYS A 313 -27.37 -44.95 33.95
C LYS A 313 -28.62 -45.82 33.98
N PHE A 314 -28.50 -47.02 33.44
CA PHE A 314 -29.55 -48.03 33.53
C PHE A 314 -29.18 -48.99 34.64
N GLN A 315 -30.14 -49.30 35.44
CA GLN A 315 -30.01 -50.33 36.48
C GLN A 315 -31.10 -51.40 36.18
N PRO A 316 -30.81 -52.35 35.28
CA PRO A 316 -31.78 -53.36 34.95
C PRO A 316 -31.98 -54.32 36.14
N GLU A 317 -33.21 -54.51 36.52
CA GLU A 317 -33.58 -55.44 37.57
C GLU A 317 -34.29 -56.64 36.95
N LYS A 318 -34.06 -57.81 37.50
CA LYS A 318 -34.67 -59.06 37.05
C LYS A 318 -35.38 -59.73 38.19
N TYR A 319 -36.65 -59.94 38.01
CA TYR A 319 -37.48 -60.62 39.02
C TYR A 319 -37.93 -61.99 38.52
N VAL A 320 -38.08 -62.92 39.42
CA VAL A 320 -38.73 -64.23 39.17
C VAL A 320 -40.05 -64.20 39.90
N VAL A 321 -41.13 -64.33 39.14
CA VAL A 321 -42.49 -64.28 39.67
C VAL A 321 -43.21 -65.65 39.53
N SER A 322 -44.21 -65.88 40.38
CA SER A 322 -44.99 -67.09 40.37
C SER A 322 -45.69 -67.31 39.04
N LYS A 323 -45.75 -68.59 38.60
CA LYS A 323 -46.28 -68.97 37.30
C LYS A 323 -47.83 -68.76 37.18
N GLU A 324 -48.52 -68.59 38.27
CA GLU A 324 -49.94 -68.77 38.27
C GLU A 324 -50.82 -67.55 38.18
N LYS A 325 -50.28 -66.33 38.47
CA LYS A 325 -51.18 -65.18 38.63
C LYS A 325 -50.58 -63.82 38.33
N TYR A 326 -49.46 -63.75 37.68
CA TYR A 326 -48.87 -62.43 37.57
C TYR A 326 -49.24 -61.77 36.27
N ASP A 327 -50.00 -60.69 36.33
CA ASP A 327 -50.31 -59.82 35.23
C ASP A 327 -49.54 -58.52 35.46
N ILE A 328 -48.54 -58.30 34.67
CA ILE A 328 -47.69 -57.08 34.69
C ILE A 328 -48.30 -55.92 33.93
N THR A 329 -49.49 -56.07 33.38
CA THR A 329 -50.13 -55.04 32.63
C THR A 329 -50.53 -53.88 33.51
N GLY A 330 -49.86 -52.78 33.35
CA GLY A 330 -50.15 -51.53 34.01
C GLY A 330 -49.57 -51.36 35.41
N ASP A 331 -48.79 -52.32 35.82
CA ASP A 331 -48.10 -52.18 37.06
C ASP A 331 -46.65 -52.23 36.83
N LYS A 332 -46.23 -51.62 36.96
CA LYS A 332 -45.14 -51.14 37.39
C LYS A 332 -44.14 -52.04 37.91
N LEU A 333 -43.47 -52.67 37.12
CA LEU A 333 -42.09 -52.89 37.32
C LEU A 333 -41.44 -51.54 37.26
N VAL A 334 -41.84 -50.72 38.15
CA VAL A 334 -41.19 -49.45 38.32
C VAL A 334 -40.13 -49.61 39.33
N ASP A 335 -39.12 -48.93 39.02
CA ASP A 335 -38.03 -48.63 39.82
C ASP A 335 -38.28 -48.81 41.25
N ASP A 336 -37.37 -49.16 41.99
CA ASP A 336 -37.36 -49.17 43.44
C ASP A 336 -38.51 -49.94 44.10
N ASP A 337 -39.30 -50.70 43.34
CA ASP A 337 -40.38 -51.44 43.92
C ASP A 337 -39.90 -52.79 44.48
N LYS A 338 -39.13 -52.70 45.52
CA LYS A 338 -38.73 -53.87 46.29
C LYS A 338 -39.95 -54.68 46.80
N GLU A 339 -41.01 -53.96 47.15
CA GLU A 339 -42.25 -54.63 47.56
C GLU A 339 -42.86 -55.48 46.50
N LEU A 340 -42.74 -55.05 45.22
CA LEU A 340 -43.21 -55.84 44.12
C LEU A 340 -42.40 -57.12 43.92
N ALA A 341 -41.08 -57.00 44.02
CA ALA A 341 -40.19 -58.16 43.97
C ALA A 341 -40.47 -59.15 45.10
N ASP A 342 -40.58 -58.65 46.29
CA ASP A 342 -40.86 -59.48 47.45
C ASP A 342 -42.28 -60.09 47.47
N LYS A 343 -43.20 -59.41 46.78
CA LYS A 343 -44.61 -59.86 46.65
C LYS A 343 -44.79 -60.99 45.68
N TYR A 344 -43.98 -61.09 44.70
CA TYR A 344 -44.09 -62.04 43.62
C TYR A 344 -42.91 -63.04 43.53
N ALA A 345 -41.94 -62.96 44.43
CA ALA A 345 -40.88 -63.95 44.59
C ALA A 345 -41.30 -65.13 45.50
#